data_b0a229f08bd54a44d2888583e300b812
#
_entry.id   b0a229f08bd54a44d2888583e300b812
#
_cell.length_a   1.000
_cell.length_b   1.000
_cell.length_c   1.000
_cell.angle_alpha   90.00
_cell.angle_beta   90.00
_cell.angle_gamma   90.00
#
_symmetry.space_group_name_H-M   'P 1'
#
loop_
_entity.id
_entity.type
_entity.pdbx_description
1 polymer ?
#
loop_
_entity_poly.entity_id
_entity_poly.type
_entity_poly.pdbx_seq_one_letter_code
_entity_poly.pdbx_strand_id
1 'polypeptide(L)'
;MGVDYVSPFAGPEEMADVEKETWVAFFQQLMASDYDTVVLLFGRTIRGFQEIISGCQELIVLGKPGDYYRMSPGKFVEYAENHYTGVQVHEVLLPMSAGNLVDGTYAVEELIQGNLGMFVRRMIRQGVMAQGLAYGIG
;
A
#
# COMPACT_ATOMS: atom_id res chain seq x y z
N MET A 1 -18.28 7.60 -13.16
CA MET A 1 -17.19 6.76 -12.64
C MET A 1 -16.87 7.20 -11.22
N GLY A 2 -16.96 6.32 -10.26
CA GLY A 2 -16.73 6.63 -8.86
C GLY A 2 -15.67 5.74 -8.24
N VAL A 3 -15.16 6.18 -7.09
CA VAL A 3 -14.28 5.38 -6.25
C VAL A 3 -15.03 5.10 -4.96
N ASP A 4 -15.21 3.83 -4.66
CA ASP A 4 -15.80 3.42 -3.40
C ASP A 4 -14.70 3.25 -2.36
N TYR A 5 -14.98 3.72 -1.17
CA TYR A 5 -14.04 3.67 -0.06
C TYR A 5 -14.64 2.87 1.09
N VAL A 6 -13.85 1.95 1.62
CA VAL A 6 -14.24 1.16 2.78
C VAL A 6 -13.26 1.41 3.91
N SER A 7 -13.76 1.94 5.03
CA SER A 7 -13.01 2.01 6.27
C SER A 7 -13.61 0.97 7.23
N PRO A 8 -12.95 -0.17 7.39
CA PRO A 8 -13.57 -1.26 8.15
C PRO A 8 -13.64 -1.01 9.65
N PHE A 9 -12.90 -0.03 10.18
CA PHE A 9 -12.78 0.14 11.64
C PHE A 9 -12.71 1.61 12.04
N ALA A 10 -13.25 1.87 13.25
CA ALA A 10 -13.20 3.18 13.87
C ALA A 10 -11.83 3.50 14.48
N GLY A 11 -11.00 2.50 14.78
CA GLY A 11 -9.69 2.71 15.39
C GLY A 11 -8.73 1.54 15.18
N PRO A 12 -7.42 1.78 15.38
CA PRO A 12 -6.39 0.78 15.13
C PRO A 12 -6.43 -0.40 16.11
N GLU A 13 -7.01 -0.23 17.28
CA GLU A 13 -7.11 -1.28 18.29
C GLU A 13 -8.05 -2.39 17.83
N GLU A 14 -9.15 -2.02 17.18
CA GLU A 14 -10.10 -2.99 16.61
C GLU A 14 -9.46 -3.82 15.51
N MET A 15 -8.57 -3.24 14.75
CA MET A 15 -7.87 -3.94 13.67
C MET A 15 -6.94 -5.03 14.20
N ALA A 16 -6.30 -4.80 15.34
CA ALA A 16 -5.36 -5.75 15.93
C ALA A 16 -6.05 -7.02 16.44
N ASP A 17 -7.31 -6.93 16.80
CA ASP A 17 -8.08 -8.04 17.36
C ASP A 17 -8.75 -8.91 16.30
N VAL A 18 -8.73 -8.50 15.04
CA VAL A 18 -9.35 -9.27 13.95
C VAL A 18 -8.48 -10.47 13.60
N GLU A 19 -9.10 -11.64 13.55
CA GLU A 19 -8.42 -12.87 13.20
C GLU A 19 -7.97 -12.88 11.74
N LYS A 20 -6.90 -13.61 11.47
CA LYS A 20 -6.32 -13.77 10.14
C LYS A 20 -7.37 -14.25 9.12
N GLU A 21 -8.17 -15.24 9.49
CA GLU A 21 -9.17 -15.83 8.61
C GLU A 21 -10.23 -14.82 8.18
N THR A 22 -10.59 -13.90 9.08
CA THR A 22 -11.54 -12.83 8.79
C THR A 22 -10.97 -11.85 7.78
N TRP A 23 -9.72 -11.43 7.96
CA TRP A 23 -9.04 -10.55 7.02
C TRP A 23 -8.91 -11.19 5.63
N VAL A 24 -8.50 -12.45 5.59
CA VAL A 24 -8.31 -13.17 4.32
C VAL A 24 -9.65 -13.32 3.59
N ALA A 25 -10.72 -13.66 4.33
CA ALA A 25 -12.06 -13.78 3.74
C ALA A 25 -12.56 -12.44 3.18
N PHE A 26 -12.32 -11.34 3.88
CA PHE A 26 -12.67 -10.00 3.41
C PHE A 26 -11.92 -9.66 2.12
N PHE A 27 -10.62 -9.92 2.09
CA PHE A 27 -9.81 -9.71 0.90
C PHE A 27 -10.32 -10.53 -0.29
N GLN A 28 -10.65 -11.80 -0.06
CA GLN A 28 -11.18 -12.68 -1.12
C GLN A 28 -12.50 -12.15 -1.68
N GLN A 29 -13.37 -11.61 -0.83
CA GLN A 29 -14.60 -10.97 -1.27
C GLN A 29 -14.35 -9.75 -2.13
N LEU A 30 -13.37 -8.92 -1.77
CA LEU A 30 -12.98 -7.77 -2.58
C LEU A 30 -12.46 -8.19 -3.94
N MET A 31 -11.63 -9.22 -3.99
CA MET A 31 -11.06 -9.71 -5.25
C MET A 31 -12.10 -10.40 -6.15
N ALA A 32 -13.17 -10.92 -5.57
CA ALA A 32 -14.30 -11.50 -6.32
C ALA A 32 -15.36 -10.48 -6.72
N SER A 33 -15.22 -9.23 -6.31
CA SER A 33 -16.17 -8.15 -6.63
C SER A 33 -16.04 -7.69 -8.07
N ASP A 34 -17.01 -6.88 -8.50
CA ASP A 34 -17.05 -6.35 -9.87
C ASP A 34 -16.13 -5.13 -10.08
N TYR A 35 -15.30 -4.80 -9.11
CA TYR A 35 -14.35 -3.70 -9.25
C TYR A 35 -13.20 -4.05 -10.20
N ASP A 36 -12.87 -3.14 -11.10
CA ASP A 36 -11.75 -3.32 -12.03
C ASP A 36 -10.40 -3.27 -11.30
N THR A 37 -10.32 -2.43 -10.28
CA THR A 37 -9.10 -2.23 -9.50
C THR A 37 -9.45 -2.15 -8.01
N VAL A 38 -8.71 -2.89 -7.22
CA VAL A 38 -8.79 -2.84 -5.76
C VAL A 38 -7.46 -2.35 -5.21
N VAL A 39 -7.50 -1.26 -4.45
CA VAL A 39 -6.33 -0.67 -3.80
C VAL A 39 -6.43 -0.90 -2.30
N LEU A 40 -5.43 -1.55 -1.74
CA LEU A 40 -5.32 -1.82 -0.31
C LEU A 40 -4.26 -0.91 0.28
N LEU A 41 -4.64 -0.09 1.25
CA LEU A 41 -3.71 0.82 1.92
C LEU A 41 -3.41 0.30 3.32
N PHE A 42 -2.15 -0.04 3.56
CA PHE A 42 -1.69 -0.52 4.85
C PHE A 42 -0.78 0.51 5.51
N GLY A 43 -1.22 1.06 6.63
CA GLY A 43 -0.35 1.84 7.52
C GLY A 43 0.36 0.97 8.54
N ARG A 44 -0.12 -0.25 8.74
CA ARG A 44 0.42 -1.25 9.67
C ARG A 44 0.21 -2.64 9.13
N THR A 45 0.98 -3.59 9.65
CA THR A 45 0.71 -4.99 9.37
C THR A 45 -0.51 -5.47 10.18
N ILE A 46 -1.26 -6.35 9.56
CA ILE A 46 -2.41 -7.03 10.18
C ILE A 46 -2.17 -8.54 10.17
N ARG A 47 -2.95 -9.28 10.92
CA ARG A 47 -2.91 -10.74 10.85
C ARG A 47 -3.33 -11.19 9.46
N GLY A 48 -2.55 -12.04 8.86
CA GLY A 48 -2.78 -12.46 7.47
C GLY A 48 -2.19 -11.54 6.41
N PHE A 49 -1.36 -10.56 6.82
CA PHE A 49 -0.73 -9.61 5.90
C PHE A 49 0.01 -10.33 4.77
N GLN A 50 0.77 -11.36 5.09
CA GLN A 50 1.55 -12.10 4.11
C GLN A 50 0.65 -12.78 3.07
N GLU A 51 -0.43 -13.40 3.51
CA GLU A 51 -1.38 -14.07 2.63
C GLU A 51 -2.08 -13.08 1.71
N ILE A 52 -2.45 -11.91 2.24
CA ILE A 52 -3.11 -10.87 1.46
C ILE A 52 -2.17 -10.29 0.41
N ILE A 53 -0.95 -9.94 0.81
CA ILE A 53 0.04 -9.41 -0.13
C ILE A 53 0.39 -10.42 -1.23
N SER A 54 0.50 -11.68 -0.88
CA SER A 54 0.78 -12.75 -1.86
C SER A 54 -0.34 -12.91 -2.89
N GLY A 55 -1.54 -12.46 -2.60
CA GLY A 55 -2.66 -12.44 -3.54
C GLY A 55 -2.75 -11.18 -4.39
N CYS A 56 -1.88 -10.20 -4.19
CA CYS A 56 -1.84 -8.97 -4.96
C CYS A 56 -0.92 -9.12 -6.18
N GLN A 57 -1.17 -8.33 -7.22
CA GLN A 57 -0.28 -8.28 -8.39
C GLN A 57 0.86 -7.30 -8.20
N GLU A 58 0.58 -6.16 -7.56
CA GLU A 58 1.55 -5.09 -7.38
C GLU A 58 1.61 -4.69 -5.91
N LEU A 59 2.81 -4.46 -5.41
CA LEU A 59 3.05 -3.92 -4.07
C LEU A 59 3.88 -2.65 -4.21
N ILE A 60 3.33 -1.54 -3.74
CA ILE A 60 4.01 -0.26 -3.74
C ILE A 60 4.44 0.06 -2.31
N VAL A 61 5.74 0.14 -2.09
CA VAL A 61 6.32 0.48 -0.79
C VAL A 61 6.65 1.96 -0.79
N LEU A 62 6.01 2.70 0.11
CA LEU A 62 6.21 4.13 0.23
C LEU A 62 7.30 4.42 1.26
N GLY A 63 8.40 5.00 0.81
CA GLY A 63 9.50 5.42 1.68
C GLY A 63 9.31 6.85 2.16
N LYS A 64 9.41 7.05 3.48
CA LYS A 64 9.36 8.39 4.08
C LYS A 64 10.75 8.91 4.38
N PRO A 65 11.00 10.21 4.19
CA PRO A 65 12.24 10.82 4.67
C PRO A 65 12.38 10.67 6.19
N GLY A 66 13.58 10.43 6.67
CA GLY A 66 13.87 10.38 8.10
C GLY A 66 13.69 9.03 8.77
N ASP A 67 13.28 7.99 8.06
CA ASP A 67 13.09 6.64 8.62
C ASP A 67 14.42 5.86 8.71
N TYR A 68 15.51 6.55 9.06
CA TYR A 68 16.84 5.92 9.14
C TYR A 68 17.00 4.91 10.28
N TYR A 69 16.14 4.99 11.28
CA TYR A 69 16.23 4.14 12.48
C TYR A 69 15.26 2.96 12.49
N ARG A 70 14.47 2.84 11.46
CA ARG A 70 13.56 1.72 11.26
C ARG A 70 14.05 0.86 10.11
N MET A 71 13.38 -0.26 9.89
CA MET A 71 13.64 -1.05 8.69
C MET A 71 13.48 -0.11 7.48
N SER A 72 14.56 0.12 6.75
CA SER A 72 14.52 1.01 5.60
C SER A 72 13.58 0.44 4.54
N PRO A 73 12.95 1.30 3.71
CA PRO A 73 12.13 0.83 2.60
C PRO A 73 12.87 -0.17 1.69
N GLY A 74 14.16 0.05 1.47
CA GLY A 74 14.98 -0.86 0.67
C GLY A 74 15.10 -2.26 1.26
N LYS A 75 15.21 -2.38 2.59
CA LYS A 75 15.23 -3.68 3.25
C LYS A 75 13.88 -4.38 3.16
N PHE A 76 12.78 -3.63 3.28
CA PHE A 76 11.46 -4.21 3.12
C PHE A 76 11.22 -4.67 1.67
N VAL A 77 11.67 -3.90 0.68
CA VAL A 77 11.58 -4.28 -0.73
C VAL A 77 12.34 -5.58 -0.98
N GLU A 78 13.57 -5.68 -0.48
CA GLU A 78 14.39 -6.91 -0.59
C GLU A 78 13.68 -8.10 0.06
N TYR A 79 13.13 -7.91 1.25
CA TYR A 79 12.36 -8.94 1.93
C TYR A 79 11.15 -9.37 1.10
N ALA A 80 10.39 -8.41 0.57
CA ALA A 80 9.19 -8.68 -0.21
C ALA A 80 9.51 -9.42 -1.52
N GLU A 81 10.56 -9.01 -2.20
CA GLU A 81 11.00 -9.68 -3.44
C GLU A 81 11.38 -11.15 -3.20
N ASN A 82 11.93 -11.44 -2.02
CA ASN A 82 12.35 -12.80 -1.68
C ASN A 82 11.22 -13.67 -1.13
N HIS A 83 10.19 -13.06 -0.52
CA HIS A 83 9.14 -13.80 0.20
C HIS A 83 7.77 -13.78 -0.49
N TYR A 84 7.47 -12.78 -1.32
CA TYR A 84 6.19 -12.66 -2.00
C TYR A 84 6.33 -12.97 -3.48
N THR A 85 6.41 -14.25 -3.78
CA THR A 85 6.58 -14.73 -5.16
C THR A 85 5.39 -14.34 -6.03
N GLY A 86 5.65 -13.81 -7.22
CA GLY A 86 4.61 -13.43 -8.17
C GLY A 86 4.05 -12.02 -7.97
N VAL A 87 4.49 -11.32 -6.93
CA VAL A 87 4.11 -9.92 -6.70
C VAL A 87 5.20 -9.01 -7.24
N GLN A 88 4.83 -8.02 -8.04
CA GLN A 88 5.78 -7.00 -8.48
C GLN A 88 5.91 -5.94 -7.40
N VAL A 89 7.13 -5.73 -6.93
CA VAL A 89 7.42 -4.82 -5.82
C VAL A 89 8.06 -3.56 -6.36
N HIS A 90 7.52 -2.41 -5.94
CA HIS A 90 8.00 -1.10 -6.34
C HIS A 90 8.28 -0.26 -5.11
N GLU A 91 9.37 0.50 -5.14
CA GLU A 91 9.70 1.46 -4.10
C GLU A 91 9.45 2.88 -4.64
N VAL A 92 8.67 3.67 -3.91
CA VAL A 92 8.39 5.06 -4.26
C VAL A 92 8.74 5.94 -3.07
N LEU A 93 9.65 6.89 -3.26
CA LEU A 93 10.04 7.82 -2.22
C LEU A 93 9.08 9.01 -2.20
N LEU A 94 8.56 9.29 -1.01
CA LEU A 94 7.70 10.46 -0.79
C LEU A 94 8.56 11.74 -0.71
N PRO A 95 7.96 12.92 -0.98
CA PRO A 95 8.70 14.17 -0.97
C PRO A 95 9.36 14.47 0.38
N MET A 96 10.53 15.10 0.34
CA MET A 96 11.24 15.58 1.52
C MET A 96 11.09 17.09 1.60
N SER A 97 10.36 17.57 2.61
CA SER A 97 10.23 19.00 2.93
C SER A 97 10.31 19.20 4.44
N ALA A 98 10.53 20.44 4.86
CA ALA A 98 10.57 20.75 6.29
C ALA A 98 9.27 20.40 6.99
N GLY A 99 8.12 20.68 6.37
CA GLY A 99 6.80 20.30 6.92
C GLY A 99 6.64 18.80 7.04
N ASN A 100 7.04 18.06 6.02
CA ASN A 100 6.94 16.60 6.02
C ASN A 100 7.78 15.97 7.14
N LEU A 101 8.96 16.52 7.41
CA LEU A 101 9.85 16.03 8.45
C LEU A 101 9.32 16.31 9.86
N VAL A 102 8.67 17.46 10.05
CA VAL A 102 8.16 17.88 11.37
C VAL A 102 6.81 17.24 11.67
N ASP A 103 5.86 17.38 10.76
CA ASP A 103 4.46 17.00 10.99
C ASP A 103 4.13 15.60 10.48
N GLY A 104 4.96 15.03 9.65
CA GLY A 104 4.67 13.75 9.00
C GLY A 104 3.47 13.80 8.05
N THR A 105 3.08 15.00 7.60
CA THR A 105 1.94 15.22 6.72
C THR A 105 2.40 15.58 5.32
N TYR A 106 1.52 15.33 4.35
CA TYR A 106 1.79 15.61 2.93
C TYR A 106 0.60 16.32 2.32
N ALA A 107 0.87 17.41 1.60
CA ALA A 107 -0.16 18.02 0.78
C ALA A 107 -0.46 17.13 -0.43
N VAL A 108 -1.72 17.08 -0.84
CA VAL A 108 -2.14 16.24 -1.98
C VAL A 108 -1.36 16.63 -3.25
N GLU A 109 -1.14 17.91 -3.48
CA GLU A 109 -0.39 18.42 -4.62
C GLU A 109 1.05 17.93 -4.65
N GLU A 110 1.70 17.84 -3.50
CA GLU A 110 3.06 17.30 -3.39
C GLU A 110 3.11 15.84 -3.82
N LEU A 111 2.12 15.06 -3.42
CA LEU A 111 2.04 13.64 -3.79
C LEU A 111 1.76 13.48 -5.28
N ILE A 112 0.82 14.25 -5.82
CA ILE A 112 0.44 14.19 -7.24
C ILE A 112 1.59 14.60 -8.15
N GLN A 113 2.32 15.66 -7.80
CA GLN A 113 3.42 16.20 -8.61
C GLN A 113 4.75 15.47 -8.37
N GLY A 114 4.86 14.69 -7.30
CA GLY A 114 6.06 13.97 -6.94
C GLY A 114 6.12 12.57 -7.55
N ASN A 115 7.02 11.76 -6.98
CA ASN A 115 7.29 10.40 -7.47
C ASN A 115 6.05 9.51 -7.47
N LEU A 116 5.20 9.62 -6.44
CA LEU A 116 4.01 8.79 -6.34
C LEU A 116 3.03 9.07 -7.48
N GLY A 117 2.73 10.35 -7.74
CA GLY A 117 1.84 10.73 -8.84
C GLY A 117 2.39 10.31 -10.20
N MET A 118 3.69 10.48 -10.43
CA MET A 118 4.35 10.04 -11.65
C MET A 118 4.26 8.52 -11.83
N PHE A 119 4.48 7.79 -10.76
CA PHE A 119 4.41 6.33 -10.76
C PHE A 119 2.98 5.85 -11.09
N VAL A 120 1.98 6.40 -10.43
CA VAL A 120 0.57 6.03 -10.63
C VAL A 120 0.13 6.34 -12.06
N ARG A 121 0.48 7.51 -12.60
CA ARG A 121 0.14 7.86 -13.99
C ARG A 121 0.76 6.88 -14.99
N ARG A 122 2.00 6.46 -14.75
CA ARG A 122 2.66 5.46 -15.58
C ARG A 122 1.95 4.11 -15.51
N MET A 123 1.55 3.67 -14.32
CA MET A 123 0.81 2.42 -14.15
C MET A 123 -0.54 2.46 -14.87
N ILE A 124 -1.26 3.57 -14.79
CA ILE A 124 -2.54 3.74 -15.48
C ILE A 124 -2.34 3.61 -16.99
N ARG A 125 -1.31 4.25 -17.53
CA ARG A 125 -0.99 4.17 -18.96
C ARG A 125 -0.63 2.77 -19.42
N GLN A 126 -0.05 1.96 -18.54
CA GLN A 126 0.32 0.57 -18.83
C GLN A 126 -0.83 -0.41 -18.59
N GLY A 127 -1.98 0.07 -18.10
CA GLY A 127 -3.12 -0.78 -17.80
C GLY A 127 -2.97 -1.62 -16.52
N VAL A 128 -1.94 -1.40 -15.74
CA VAL A 128 -1.64 -2.21 -14.54
C VAL A 128 -2.70 -2.02 -13.46
N MET A 129 -3.29 -0.83 -13.37
CA MET A 129 -4.32 -0.52 -12.37
C MET A 129 -5.58 -1.38 -12.47
N ALA A 130 -5.81 -2.04 -13.61
CA ALA A 130 -6.94 -2.94 -13.77
C ALA A 130 -6.75 -4.29 -13.05
N GLN A 131 -5.60 -4.53 -12.44
CA GLN A 131 -5.26 -5.81 -11.82
C GLN A 131 -5.28 -5.80 -10.29
N GLY A 132 -5.37 -4.64 -9.69
CA GLY A 132 -5.35 -4.49 -8.24
C GLY A 132 -3.99 -4.07 -7.69
N LEU A 133 -4.01 -3.28 -6.62
CA LEU A 133 -2.82 -2.75 -5.96
C LEU A 133 -2.89 -2.91 -4.46
N ALA A 134 -1.72 -3.11 -3.84
CA ALA A 134 -1.55 -3.03 -2.40
C ALA A 134 -0.49 -1.98 -2.07
N TYR A 135 -0.79 -1.12 -1.08
CA TYR A 135 0.14 -0.10 -0.60
C TYR A 135 0.61 -0.44 0.79
N GLY A 136 1.92 -0.31 1.00
CA GLY A 136 2.50 -0.41 2.33
C GLY A 136 3.28 0.84 2.67
N ILE A 137 3.10 1.35 3.88
CA ILE A 137 3.91 2.42 4.44
C ILE A 137 4.78 1.80 5.51
N GLY A 138 6.05 1.67 5.17
CA GLY A 138 7.04 1.07 6.06
C GLY A 138 7.52 1.97 7.17
#